data_4ee404a842bfae2281bb7caa1a30d9c2
#
_entry.id   4ee404a842bfae2281bb7caa1a30d9c2
#
_cell.length_a   1.000
_cell.length_b   1.000
_cell.length_c   1.000
_cell.angle_alpha   90.00
_cell.angle_beta   90.00
_cell.angle_gamma   90.00
#
_symmetry.space_group_name_H-M   'P 1'
#
loop_
_entity.id
_entity.type
_entity.pdbx_description
1 polymer ?
#
loop_
_entity_poly.entity_id
_entity_poly.type
_entity_poly.pdbx_seq_one_letter_code
_entity_poly.pdbx_strand_id
1 'polypeptide(L)'
;MMKNNYQKYLETQNKNLNDWENIANQSLKEKTIDNLKKKFDGNLEKKILYTEDDVNLENNHAYARGLKEEINEYLPWHICSIVDQSNDSKLYNSRILNELERGASSVEINYIYDQESEEILKNIDLSIAPIFYRDTSNPLEGCLQFLNLINNWEHKNKKTPLGGLEVDVIATSFSKFEKDNEFNHTELIKGLSKIIKENKNQNINLINFDGEMWNSLGASLNEEIALMCLSFIEMLRSNIIDDESPINFTISLGTDFFLNIAKIRSLRIIINNLYGHFGINPNFKINGRTANEIIFKESPWVNQLRITNAALSAAIANVDRLTCNHITNPLGQAPEFVRRLTRNTHIILQEESNIGKIQDAAGGSYYIESITKSIADKSFDFIKSIEKQGGILSLLENREFINKLSENKAKKDKMFEDKNIKRIGVNLYPDKEIREINVKPYEKIE
;
A
#
# COMPACT_ATOMS: atom_id res chain seq x y z
N MET A 1 45.83 -3.57 -28.14
CA MET A 1 45.26 -4.03 -26.87
C MET A 1 43.75 -3.78 -26.74
N MET A 2 43.21 -2.59 -27.01
CA MET A 2 41.75 -2.35 -26.88
C MET A 2 40.85 -3.20 -27.80
N LYS A 3 41.23 -3.44 -29.06
CA LYS A 3 40.48 -4.30 -29.98
C LYS A 3 40.34 -5.74 -29.50
N ASN A 4 41.40 -6.29 -28.89
CA ASN A 4 41.35 -7.68 -28.34
C ASN A 4 40.43 -7.81 -27.13
N ASN A 5 40.31 -6.79 -26.29
CA ASN A 5 39.44 -6.80 -25.14
C ASN A 5 37.95 -6.68 -25.54
N TYR A 6 37.66 -5.89 -26.60
CA TYR A 6 36.29 -5.75 -27.11
C TYR A 6 35.83 -7.03 -27.85
N GLN A 7 36.70 -7.66 -28.63
CA GLN A 7 36.36 -8.98 -29.24
C GLN A 7 36.18 -10.05 -28.18
N LYS A 8 37.01 -10.10 -27.14
CA LYS A 8 36.86 -11.02 -26.04
C LYS A 8 35.60 -10.74 -25.23
N TYR A 9 35.17 -9.47 -25.13
CA TYR A 9 33.91 -9.08 -24.52
C TYR A 9 32.71 -9.55 -25.37
N LEU A 10 32.75 -9.40 -26.70
CA LEU A 10 31.72 -9.89 -27.61
C LEU A 10 31.62 -11.42 -27.61
N GLU A 11 32.77 -12.14 -27.52
CA GLU A 11 32.80 -13.59 -27.41
C GLU A 11 32.20 -14.07 -26.09
N THR A 12 32.30 -13.31 -25.01
CA THR A 12 31.64 -13.62 -23.73
C THR A 12 30.15 -13.35 -23.76
N GLN A 13 29.66 -12.47 -24.62
CA GLN A 13 28.23 -12.18 -24.82
C GLN A 13 27.51 -13.29 -25.63
N ASN A 14 28.22 -14.07 -26.42
CA ASN A 14 27.67 -15.19 -27.18
C ASN A 14 27.48 -16.47 -26.35
N LYS A 15 27.77 -16.46 -25.03
CA LYS A 15 27.46 -17.57 -24.13
C LYS A 15 25.98 -17.59 -23.84
N ASN A 16 25.33 -18.67 -24.24
CA ASN A 16 23.89 -18.85 -23.99
C ASN A 16 23.61 -19.22 -22.53
N LEU A 17 22.34 -19.20 -22.14
CA LEU A 17 21.88 -19.52 -20.80
C LEU A 17 22.35 -20.94 -20.36
N ASN A 18 22.38 -21.89 -21.28
CA ASN A 18 22.82 -23.28 -21.00
C ASN A 18 24.30 -23.34 -20.59
N ASP A 19 25.16 -22.52 -21.24
CA ASP A 19 26.59 -22.45 -20.86
C ASP A 19 26.75 -21.89 -19.46
N TRP A 20 25.97 -20.87 -19.12
CA TRP A 20 25.95 -20.28 -17.77
C TRP A 20 25.46 -21.30 -16.74
N GLU A 21 24.37 -22.02 -17.01
CA GLU A 21 23.82 -23.04 -16.12
C GLU A 21 24.83 -24.19 -15.87
N ASN A 22 25.50 -24.64 -16.92
CA ASN A 22 26.53 -25.67 -16.82
C ASN A 22 27.70 -25.21 -15.93
N ILE A 23 28.21 -24.00 -16.12
CA ILE A 23 29.31 -23.44 -15.33
C ILE A 23 28.86 -23.23 -13.87
N ALA A 24 27.65 -22.73 -13.65
CA ALA A 24 27.12 -22.51 -12.32
C ALA A 24 26.92 -23.85 -11.58
N ASN A 25 26.35 -24.87 -12.22
CA ASN A 25 26.18 -26.19 -11.62
C ASN A 25 27.54 -26.85 -11.30
N GLN A 26 28.55 -26.71 -12.16
CA GLN A 26 29.91 -27.18 -11.87
C GLN A 26 30.53 -26.51 -10.64
N SER A 27 30.30 -25.21 -10.47
CA SER A 27 30.82 -24.45 -9.33
C SER A 27 30.09 -24.76 -8.00
N LEU A 28 28.84 -25.21 -8.05
CA LEU A 28 28.03 -25.54 -6.89
C LEU A 28 28.30 -26.93 -6.29
N LYS A 29 29.17 -27.73 -6.91
CA LYS A 29 29.58 -29.09 -6.45
C LYS A 29 28.39 -30.04 -6.27
N GLU A 30 27.91 -30.20 -5.03
CA GLU A 30 26.81 -31.09 -4.66
C GLU A 30 25.40 -30.45 -4.81
N LYS A 31 25.33 -29.16 -5.11
CA LYS A 31 24.09 -28.42 -5.30
C LYS A 31 23.87 -28.08 -6.77
N THR A 32 22.64 -27.91 -7.14
CA THR A 32 22.24 -27.41 -8.47
C THR A 32 21.67 -25.99 -8.35
N ILE A 33 21.52 -25.32 -9.48
CA ILE A 33 20.85 -24.01 -9.55
C ILE A 33 19.43 -24.08 -8.95
N ASP A 34 18.73 -25.19 -9.12
CA ASP A 34 17.39 -25.39 -8.56
C ASP A 34 17.37 -25.33 -7.03
N ASN A 35 18.44 -25.77 -6.37
CA ASN A 35 18.55 -25.67 -4.92
C ASN A 35 18.71 -24.21 -4.42
N LEU A 36 19.04 -23.29 -5.31
CA LEU A 36 19.21 -21.88 -4.99
C LEU A 36 17.95 -21.05 -5.26
N LYS A 37 16.96 -21.61 -5.95
CA LYS A 37 15.65 -20.96 -6.11
C LYS A 37 15.02 -20.73 -4.74
N LYS A 38 14.48 -19.55 -4.52
CA LYS A 38 13.84 -19.18 -3.26
C LYS A 38 12.35 -19.02 -3.48
N LYS A 39 11.57 -19.62 -2.60
CA LYS A 39 10.14 -19.32 -2.48
C LYS A 39 9.97 -18.17 -1.51
N PHE A 40 9.08 -17.28 -1.85
CA PHE A 40 8.70 -16.16 -1.01
C PHE A 40 7.17 -16.05 -0.92
N ASP A 41 6.68 -14.99 -0.32
CA ASP A 41 5.26 -14.81 -0.01
C ASP A 41 4.34 -15.12 -1.21
N GLY A 42 3.20 -15.74 -0.95
CA GLY A 42 2.28 -16.16 -2.01
C GLY A 42 2.74 -17.37 -2.85
N ASN A 43 3.69 -18.17 -2.36
CA ASN A 43 4.31 -19.29 -3.11
C ASN A 43 4.93 -18.87 -4.45
N LEU A 44 5.34 -17.60 -4.55
CA LEU A 44 6.09 -17.12 -5.70
C LEU A 44 7.51 -17.69 -5.67
N GLU A 45 8.07 -17.98 -6.83
CA GLU A 45 9.42 -18.52 -6.95
C GLU A 45 10.35 -17.48 -7.58
N LYS A 46 11.48 -17.25 -6.94
CA LYS A 46 12.53 -16.33 -7.42
C LYS A 46 13.66 -17.14 -8.02
N LYS A 47 13.89 -16.94 -9.32
CA LYS A 47 15.07 -17.48 -10.02
C LYS A 47 16.33 -16.73 -9.59
N ILE A 48 17.49 -17.30 -9.88
CA ILE A 48 18.78 -16.66 -9.63
C ILE A 48 19.15 -15.68 -10.72
N LEU A 49 18.81 -16.01 -11.96
CA LEU A 49 19.05 -15.21 -13.15
C LEU A 49 17.75 -15.07 -13.93
N TYR A 50 17.50 -13.88 -14.44
CA TYR A 50 16.41 -13.55 -15.35
C TYR A 50 17.00 -13.02 -16.64
N THR A 51 16.47 -13.50 -17.78
CA THR A 51 16.92 -13.16 -19.11
C THR A 51 15.71 -12.72 -19.96
N GLU A 52 15.96 -12.36 -21.21
CA GLU A 52 14.90 -12.05 -22.19
C GLU A 52 13.89 -13.18 -22.39
N ASP A 53 14.33 -14.44 -22.22
CA ASP A 53 13.46 -15.61 -22.31
C ASP A 53 12.40 -15.67 -21.19
N ASP A 54 12.61 -14.94 -20.10
CA ASP A 54 11.67 -14.87 -18.99
C ASP A 54 10.54 -13.86 -19.18
N VAL A 55 10.62 -13.06 -20.24
CA VAL A 55 9.71 -11.93 -20.49
C VAL A 55 9.23 -11.95 -21.93
N ASN A 56 7.92 -11.90 -22.12
CA ASN A 56 7.34 -11.60 -23.42
C ASN A 56 7.18 -10.08 -23.55
N LEU A 57 8.17 -9.43 -24.12
CA LEU A 57 8.18 -7.97 -24.33
C LEU A 57 7.15 -7.48 -25.36
N GLU A 58 6.61 -8.37 -26.20
CA GLU A 58 5.54 -8.04 -27.15
C GLU A 58 4.22 -7.71 -26.45
N ASN A 59 3.99 -8.30 -25.28
CA ASN A 59 2.87 -8.00 -24.40
C ASN A 59 3.24 -6.93 -23.35
N ASN A 60 3.86 -5.85 -23.81
CA ASN A 60 4.20 -4.72 -22.94
C ASN A 60 2.91 -4.10 -22.41
N HIS A 61 2.50 -4.54 -21.22
CA HIS A 61 1.30 -4.03 -20.57
C HIS A 61 1.54 -2.55 -20.20
N ALA A 62 1.17 -1.64 -21.09
CA ALA A 62 1.25 -0.20 -20.86
C ALA A 62 0.63 0.19 -19.50
N TYR A 63 -0.40 -0.53 -19.09
CA TYR A 63 -1.07 -0.38 -17.80
C TYR A 63 -0.14 -0.62 -16.59
N ALA A 64 0.79 -1.57 -16.66
CA ALA A 64 1.71 -1.86 -15.56
C ALA A 64 2.57 -0.65 -15.20
N ARG A 65 2.90 0.15 -16.17
CA ARG A 65 3.83 1.28 -16.05
C ARG A 65 3.26 2.45 -15.26
N GLY A 66 1.92 2.59 -15.20
CA GLY A 66 1.27 3.70 -14.51
C GLY A 66 1.70 5.05 -15.09
N LEU A 67 1.81 5.11 -16.43
CA LEU A 67 2.20 6.34 -17.10
C LEU A 67 1.12 7.40 -16.89
N LYS A 68 1.52 8.55 -16.38
CA LYS A 68 0.67 9.73 -16.27
C LYS A 68 0.74 10.50 -17.57
N GLU A 69 -0.38 11.05 -18.04
CA GLU A 69 -0.42 11.89 -19.26
C GLU A 69 0.50 13.10 -19.11
N GLU A 70 0.50 13.70 -17.92
CA GLU A 70 1.38 14.81 -17.56
C GLU A 70 2.15 14.46 -16.29
N ILE A 71 3.48 14.66 -16.32
CA ILE A 71 4.31 14.60 -15.13
C ILE A 71 4.17 15.92 -14.41
N ASN A 72 3.60 15.90 -13.21
CA ASN A 72 3.71 17.03 -12.30
C ASN A 72 5.08 16.99 -11.62
N GLU A 73 6.04 17.73 -12.15
CA GLU A 73 7.42 17.76 -11.62
C GLU A 73 7.48 18.25 -10.17
N TYR A 74 6.52 19.08 -9.75
CA TYR A 74 6.45 19.63 -8.38
C TYR A 74 5.69 18.72 -7.42
N LEU A 75 4.84 17.82 -7.92
CA LEU A 75 4.04 16.92 -7.11
C LEU A 75 3.91 15.56 -7.79
N PRO A 76 4.99 14.79 -7.93
CA PRO A 76 4.96 13.49 -8.59
C PRO A 76 4.08 12.47 -7.88
N TRP A 77 3.95 12.58 -6.55
CA TRP A 77 2.95 11.90 -5.70
C TRP A 77 2.57 12.79 -4.53
N HIS A 78 1.36 12.64 -4.01
CA HIS A 78 0.96 13.33 -2.79
C HIS A 78 1.72 12.77 -1.58
N ILE A 79 2.38 13.67 -0.83
CA ILE A 79 2.98 13.38 0.47
C ILE A 79 1.85 13.39 1.49
N CYS A 80 1.43 12.22 1.98
CA CYS A 80 0.37 12.10 2.96
C CYS A 80 0.95 11.89 4.36
N SER A 81 0.88 12.91 5.19
CA SER A 81 1.31 12.82 6.59
C SER A 81 0.19 12.31 7.48
N ILE A 82 0.49 11.30 8.29
CA ILE A 82 -0.43 10.82 9.34
C ILE A 82 -0.36 11.79 10.49
N VAL A 83 -1.52 12.27 10.93
CA VAL A 83 -1.63 13.16 12.09
C VAL A 83 -2.36 12.43 13.21
N ASP A 84 -1.62 12.14 14.28
CA ASP A 84 -2.19 11.50 15.46
C ASP A 84 -3.28 12.37 16.08
N GLN A 85 -4.40 11.74 16.40
CA GLN A 85 -5.56 12.39 17.04
C GLN A 85 -5.19 13.10 18.34
N SER A 86 -6.00 14.09 18.67
CA SER A 86 -5.99 14.73 19.97
C SER A 86 -7.40 15.06 20.44
N ASN A 87 -7.66 14.90 21.72
CA ASN A 87 -8.91 15.30 22.35
C ASN A 87 -9.05 16.84 22.43
N ASP A 88 -7.99 17.58 22.16
CA ASP A 88 -8.00 19.03 21.96
C ASP A 88 -8.02 19.35 20.46
N SER A 89 -9.17 19.83 19.97
CA SER A 89 -9.38 20.16 18.54
C SER A 89 -8.42 21.25 18.03
N LYS A 90 -8.03 22.21 18.88
CA LYS A 90 -7.05 23.26 18.53
C LYS A 90 -5.65 22.67 18.37
N LEU A 91 -5.26 21.78 19.27
CA LEU A 91 -3.99 21.07 19.16
C LEU A 91 -3.97 20.19 17.93
N TYR A 92 -5.08 19.52 17.63
CA TYR A 92 -5.20 18.67 16.43
C TYR A 92 -5.08 19.52 15.16
N ASN A 93 -5.83 20.62 15.05
CA ASN A 93 -5.70 21.57 13.94
C ASN A 93 -4.27 22.10 13.78
N SER A 94 -3.63 22.50 14.89
CA SER A 94 -2.24 22.96 14.88
C SER A 94 -1.27 21.90 14.34
N ARG A 95 -1.48 20.62 14.67
CA ARG A 95 -0.69 19.51 14.12
C ARG A 95 -0.89 19.38 12.62
N ILE A 96 -2.14 19.44 12.14
CA ILE A 96 -2.47 19.36 10.71
C ILE A 96 -1.82 20.53 9.94
N LEU A 97 -2.02 21.75 10.40
CA LEU A 97 -1.41 22.94 9.80
C LEU A 97 0.11 22.86 9.75
N ASN A 98 0.74 22.39 10.83
CA ASN A 98 2.20 22.22 10.88
C ASN A 98 2.71 21.24 9.81
N GLU A 99 1.97 20.14 9.54
CA GLU A 99 2.35 19.20 8.49
C GLU A 99 2.22 19.83 7.09
N LEU A 100 1.11 20.50 6.81
CA LEU A 100 0.85 21.16 5.53
C LEU A 100 1.82 22.32 5.26
N GLU A 101 2.05 23.20 6.23
CA GLU A 101 2.98 24.33 6.10
C GLU A 101 4.44 23.88 5.89
N ARG A 102 4.79 22.67 6.29
CA ARG A 102 6.14 22.12 6.21
C ARG A 102 6.34 21.10 5.08
N GLY A 103 5.42 21.07 4.12
CA GLY A 103 5.61 20.37 2.86
C GLY A 103 4.83 19.06 2.69
N ALA A 104 3.95 18.67 3.62
CA ALA A 104 2.94 17.68 3.32
C ALA A 104 1.94 18.26 2.31
N SER A 105 1.61 17.52 1.27
CA SER A 105 0.60 17.95 0.29
C SER A 105 -0.79 17.39 0.57
N SER A 106 -0.91 16.51 1.56
CA SER A 106 -2.15 15.96 2.09
C SER A 106 -1.93 15.41 3.49
N VAL A 107 -3.00 15.18 4.23
CA VAL A 107 -2.93 14.59 5.57
C VAL A 107 -3.96 13.49 5.73
N GLU A 108 -3.61 12.50 6.56
CA GLU A 108 -4.52 11.46 7.02
C GLU A 108 -4.87 11.72 8.49
N ILE A 109 -6.16 11.74 8.79
CA ILE A 109 -6.72 11.88 10.13
C ILE A 109 -7.57 10.66 10.46
N ASN A 110 -7.67 10.32 11.74
CA ASN A 110 -8.33 9.10 12.19
C ASN A 110 -9.48 9.34 13.18
N TYR A 111 -9.73 10.59 13.55
CA TYR A 111 -10.80 10.93 14.47
C TYR A 111 -11.35 12.35 14.26
N ILE A 112 -12.64 12.52 14.51
CA ILE A 112 -13.35 13.80 14.41
C ILE A 112 -14.31 13.92 15.60
N TYR A 113 -14.18 15.00 16.38
CA TYR A 113 -15.10 15.33 17.46
C TYR A 113 -16.34 16.03 16.93
N ASP A 114 -17.52 15.57 17.30
CA ASP A 114 -18.81 16.13 16.84
C ASP A 114 -18.98 17.60 17.20
N GLN A 115 -18.58 17.99 18.42
CA GLN A 115 -18.89 19.31 18.96
C GLN A 115 -17.94 20.43 18.51
N GLU A 116 -16.75 20.11 18.03
CA GLU A 116 -15.72 21.08 17.63
C GLU A 116 -15.09 20.77 16.27
N SER A 117 -15.80 20.02 15.44
CA SER A 117 -15.27 19.54 14.15
C SER A 117 -14.80 20.67 13.23
N GLU A 118 -15.49 21.83 13.21
CA GLU A 118 -15.06 22.99 12.42
C GLU A 118 -13.71 23.55 12.84
N GLU A 119 -13.33 23.47 14.14
CA GLU A 119 -12.04 23.96 14.62
C GLU A 119 -10.88 23.10 14.06
N ILE A 120 -11.10 21.79 13.83
CA ILE A 120 -10.08 20.89 13.27
C ILE A 120 -9.64 21.35 11.87
N LEU A 121 -10.56 21.88 11.05
CA LEU A 121 -10.27 22.33 9.67
C LEU A 121 -10.05 23.85 9.56
N LYS A 122 -9.94 24.56 10.65
CA LYS A 122 -9.76 26.02 10.65
C LYS A 122 -8.47 26.40 9.91
N ASN A 123 -8.58 27.39 9.01
CA ASN A 123 -7.50 27.88 8.16
C ASN A 123 -6.91 26.84 7.18
N ILE A 124 -7.60 25.74 6.92
CA ILE A 124 -7.21 24.76 5.93
C ILE A 124 -8.06 24.95 4.67
N ASP A 125 -7.41 25.13 3.53
CA ASP A 125 -8.08 25.19 2.24
C ASP A 125 -8.14 23.78 1.63
N LEU A 126 -9.28 23.10 1.79
CA LEU A 126 -9.48 21.73 1.29
C LEU A 126 -9.48 21.62 -0.23
N SER A 127 -9.58 22.74 -0.96
CA SER A 127 -9.50 22.71 -2.42
C SER A 127 -8.06 22.51 -2.94
N ILE A 128 -7.06 22.63 -2.07
CA ILE A 128 -5.64 22.45 -2.40
C ILE A 128 -4.92 21.47 -1.46
N ALA A 129 -5.44 21.25 -0.26
CA ALA A 129 -4.86 20.38 0.77
C ALA A 129 -5.84 19.22 1.08
N PRO A 130 -5.79 18.11 0.34
CA PRO A 130 -6.65 16.95 0.56
C PRO A 130 -6.52 16.39 1.98
N ILE A 131 -7.67 16.07 2.60
CA ILE A 131 -7.72 15.36 3.88
C ILE A 131 -8.36 14.00 3.65
N PHE A 132 -7.71 12.97 4.17
CA PHE A 132 -8.16 11.59 4.14
C PHE A 132 -8.52 11.12 5.54
N TYR A 133 -9.69 10.49 5.65
CA TYR A 133 -10.18 9.96 6.92
C TYR A 133 -10.03 8.45 6.97
N ARG A 134 -9.30 7.94 7.95
CA ARG A 134 -9.07 6.52 8.16
C ARG A 134 -9.34 6.13 9.61
N ASP A 135 -10.50 5.55 9.87
CA ASP A 135 -10.84 4.93 11.15
C ASP A 135 -11.53 3.58 10.94
N THR A 136 -11.10 2.60 11.69
CA THR A 136 -11.68 1.25 11.67
C THR A 136 -12.38 0.91 12.98
N SER A 137 -12.32 1.78 13.98
CA SER A 137 -12.92 1.56 15.29
C SER A 137 -14.45 1.75 15.26
N ASN A 138 -14.89 2.89 14.74
CA ASN A 138 -16.30 3.21 14.54
C ASN A 138 -16.56 3.75 13.12
N PRO A 139 -16.43 2.90 12.09
CA PRO A 139 -16.37 3.37 10.70
C PRO A 139 -17.68 4.01 10.21
N LEU A 140 -18.85 3.61 10.69
CA LEU A 140 -20.13 4.20 10.27
C LEU A 140 -20.27 5.64 10.75
N GLU A 141 -20.09 5.85 12.02
CA GLU A 141 -20.24 7.16 12.63
C GLU A 141 -19.13 8.11 12.16
N GLY A 142 -17.89 7.65 12.16
CA GLY A 142 -16.76 8.45 11.74
C GLY A 142 -16.83 8.89 10.27
N CYS A 143 -17.27 8.02 9.36
CA CYS A 143 -17.51 8.41 7.97
C CYS A 143 -18.60 9.47 7.86
N LEU A 144 -19.71 9.34 8.59
CA LEU A 144 -20.77 10.36 8.59
C LEU A 144 -20.29 11.70 9.13
N GLN A 145 -19.56 11.69 10.24
CA GLN A 145 -18.98 12.90 10.83
C GLN A 145 -18.00 13.58 9.86
N PHE A 146 -17.12 12.81 9.23
CA PHE A 146 -16.19 13.34 8.23
C PHE A 146 -16.91 13.97 7.05
N LEU A 147 -17.91 13.30 6.47
CA LEU A 147 -18.66 13.81 5.34
C LEU A 147 -19.47 15.07 5.70
N ASN A 148 -20.06 15.11 6.88
CA ASN A 148 -20.74 16.32 7.37
C ASN A 148 -19.75 17.49 7.51
N LEU A 149 -18.57 17.23 8.03
CA LEU A 149 -17.51 18.24 8.16
C LEU A 149 -17.08 18.80 6.80
N ILE A 150 -16.86 17.92 5.82
CA ILE A 150 -16.48 18.30 4.44
C ILE A 150 -17.60 19.08 3.76
N ASN A 151 -18.84 18.63 3.86
CA ASN A 151 -19.99 19.31 3.27
C ASN A 151 -20.20 20.70 3.88
N ASN A 152 -20.07 20.87 5.19
CA ASN A 152 -20.12 22.16 5.87
C ASN A 152 -19.02 23.10 5.37
N TRP A 153 -17.80 22.58 5.22
CA TRP A 153 -16.67 23.35 4.70
C TRP A 153 -16.93 23.83 3.26
N GLU A 154 -17.41 22.94 2.37
CA GLU A 154 -17.76 23.25 0.97
C GLU A 154 -18.83 24.34 0.91
N HIS A 155 -19.91 24.16 1.68
CA HIS A 155 -21.00 25.13 1.73
C HIS A 155 -20.54 26.53 2.19
N LYS A 156 -19.65 26.58 3.20
CA LYS A 156 -19.11 27.82 3.76
C LYS A 156 -18.14 28.52 2.81
N ASN A 157 -17.23 27.77 2.19
CA ASN A 157 -16.14 28.31 1.38
C ASN A 157 -16.48 28.46 -0.10
N LYS A 158 -17.54 27.83 -0.59
CA LYS A 158 -17.94 27.80 -2.01
C LYS A 158 -16.83 27.29 -2.93
N LYS A 159 -16.02 26.34 -2.42
CA LYS A 159 -14.94 25.67 -3.13
C LYS A 159 -15.13 24.17 -3.01
N THR A 160 -14.74 23.43 -4.02
CA THR A 160 -14.81 21.98 -4.02
C THR A 160 -13.68 21.38 -3.18
N PRO A 161 -14.00 20.62 -2.14
CA PRO A 161 -12.99 19.98 -1.30
C PRO A 161 -12.34 18.80 -2.02
N LEU A 162 -11.12 18.48 -1.66
CA LEU A 162 -10.37 17.30 -2.07
C LEU A 162 -10.12 16.39 -0.86
N GLY A 163 -9.91 15.10 -1.12
CA GLY A 163 -9.65 14.12 -0.06
C GLY A 163 -10.57 12.92 -0.15
N GLY A 164 -10.88 12.31 0.98
CA GLY A 164 -11.83 11.20 0.97
C GLY A 164 -11.76 10.25 2.15
N LEU A 165 -12.48 9.15 2.03
CA LEU A 165 -12.51 8.06 2.99
C LEU A 165 -11.44 7.03 2.65
N GLU A 166 -10.67 6.60 3.65
CA GLU A 166 -9.72 5.50 3.59
C GLU A 166 -10.27 4.26 4.32
N VAL A 167 -11.58 4.05 4.22
CA VAL A 167 -12.28 2.94 4.88
C VAL A 167 -12.67 1.91 3.81
N ASP A 168 -12.12 0.71 3.92
CA ASP A 168 -12.55 -0.45 3.13
C ASP A 168 -13.71 -1.14 3.85
N VAL A 169 -14.88 -1.11 3.22
CA VAL A 169 -16.12 -1.66 3.79
C VAL A 169 -15.97 -3.15 4.11
N ILE A 170 -15.39 -3.91 3.18
CA ILE A 170 -15.31 -5.37 3.26
C ILE A 170 -14.16 -5.80 4.18
N ALA A 171 -12.96 -5.24 3.99
CA ALA A 171 -11.81 -5.54 4.85
C ALA A 171 -12.09 -5.18 6.33
N THR A 172 -12.79 -4.05 6.58
CA THR A 172 -13.20 -3.66 7.93
C THR A 172 -14.17 -4.69 8.52
N SER A 173 -15.12 -5.19 7.73
CA SER A 173 -16.05 -6.23 8.18
C SER A 173 -15.32 -7.52 8.56
N PHE A 174 -14.34 -7.95 7.77
CA PHE A 174 -13.48 -9.10 8.10
C PHE A 174 -12.69 -8.88 9.40
N SER A 175 -12.07 -7.72 9.55
CA SER A 175 -11.30 -7.38 10.75
C SER A 175 -12.14 -7.35 12.03
N LYS A 176 -13.39 -6.92 11.93
CA LYS A 176 -14.33 -6.92 13.06
C LYS A 176 -14.77 -8.35 13.38
N PHE A 177 -15.13 -9.12 12.36
CA PHE A 177 -15.59 -10.51 12.52
C PHE A 177 -14.48 -11.47 13.03
N GLU A 178 -13.22 -11.21 12.69
CA GLU A 178 -12.08 -11.95 13.26
C GLU A 178 -12.03 -11.81 14.79
N LYS A 179 -12.32 -10.61 15.29
CA LYS A 179 -12.28 -10.29 16.72
C LYS A 179 -13.54 -10.69 17.47
N ASP A 180 -14.69 -10.54 16.84
CA ASP A 180 -16.01 -10.83 17.38
C ASP A 180 -16.82 -11.64 16.38
N ASN A 181 -17.01 -12.90 16.69
CA ASN A 181 -17.71 -13.86 15.84
C ASN A 181 -19.21 -13.60 15.69
N GLU A 182 -19.78 -12.77 16.53
CA GLU A 182 -21.20 -12.37 16.49
C GLU A 182 -21.37 -11.02 15.77
N PHE A 183 -20.28 -10.43 15.29
CA PHE A 183 -20.32 -9.14 14.61
C PHE A 183 -21.21 -9.18 13.36
N ASN A 184 -22.14 -8.23 13.28
CA ASN A 184 -23.08 -8.12 12.16
C ASN A 184 -22.44 -7.40 10.97
N HIS A 185 -21.65 -8.14 10.17
CA HIS A 185 -20.99 -7.61 8.97
C HIS A 185 -21.99 -7.09 7.92
N THR A 186 -23.20 -7.69 7.83
CA THR A 186 -24.22 -7.27 6.86
C THR A 186 -24.72 -5.85 7.16
N GLU A 187 -24.89 -5.50 8.43
CA GLU A 187 -25.29 -4.17 8.85
C GLU A 187 -24.22 -3.12 8.53
N LEU A 188 -22.95 -3.43 8.82
CA LEU A 188 -21.84 -2.55 8.50
C LEU A 188 -21.73 -2.30 6.99
N ILE A 189 -21.75 -3.35 6.17
CA ILE A 189 -21.68 -3.24 4.70
C ILE A 189 -22.86 -2.41 4.17
N LYS A 190 -24.08 -2.69 4.62
CA LYS A 190 -25.27 -1.92 4.20
C LYS A 190 -25.18 -0.45 4.62
N GLY A 191 -24.75 -0.18 5.85
CA GLY A 191 -24.62 1.16 6.40
C GLY A 191 -23.59 1.99 5.61
N LEU A 192 -22.36 1.48 5.42
CA LEU A 192 -21.33 2.16 4.66
C LEU A 192 -21.71 2.32 3.18
N SER A 193 -22.32 1.30 2.57
CA SER A 193 -22.81 1.38 1.21
C SER A 193 -23.88 2.46 1.02
N LYS A 194 -24.78 2.62 2.02
CA LYS A 194 -25.76 3.69 2.03
C LYS A 194 -25.10 5.07 2.11
N ILE A 195 -24.13 5.23 3.02
CA ILE A 195 -23.35 6.47 3.17
C ILE A 195 -22.70 6.86 1.85
N ILE A 196 -22.04 5.93 1.17
CA ILE A 196 -21.40 6.16 -0.14
C ILE A 196 -22.43 6.61 -1.18
N LYS A 197 -23.57 5.91 -1.29
CA LYS A 197 -24.61 6.24 -2.27
C LYS A 197 -25.26 7.61 -2.05
N GLU A 198 -25.44 8.01 -0.79
CA GLU A 198 -26.10 9.26 -0.42
C GLU A 198 -25.16 10.49 -0.54
N ASN A 199 -23.85 10.28 -0.51
CA ASN A 199 -22.84 11.36 -0.50
C ASN A 199 -21.99 11.36 -1.76
N LYS A 200 -22.56 11.09 -2.93
CA LYS A 200 -21.83 11.13 -4.20
C LYS A 200 -21.32 12.55 -4.48
N ASN A 201 -20.02 12.75 -4.24
CA ASN A 201 -19.29 13.93 -4.66
C ASN A 201 -18.08 13.47 -5.48
N GLN A 202 -18.03 13.85 -6.76
CA GLN A 202 -17.03 13.39 -7.72
C GLN A 202 -15.59 13.80 -7.36
N ASN A 203 -15.41 14.80 -6.48
CA ASN A 203 -14.10 15.29 -6.11
C ASN A 203 -13.57 14.68 -4.81
N ILE A 204 -14.41 13.93 -4.08
CA ILE A 204 -14.04 13.22 -2.86
C ILE A 204 -14.05 11.73 -3.12
N ASN A 205 -12.95 11.05 -2.82
CA ASN A 205 -12.89 9.60 -2.87
C ASN A 205 -13.71 9.00 -1.72
N LEU A 206 -14.83 8.39 -2.03
CA LEU A 206 -15.67 7.73 -1.02
C LEU A 206 -15.35 6.23 -0.87
N ILE A 207 -14.54 5.68 -1.78
CA ILE A 207 -14.30 4.25 -1.89
C ILE A 207 -12.80 3.98 -1.85
N ASN A 208 -12.40 3.18 -0.89
CA ASN A 208 -11.04 2.70 -0.76
C ASN A 208 -11.02 1.18 -0.61
N PHE A 209 -10.08 0.51 -1.26
CA PHE A 209 -9.78 -0.91 -1.08
C PHE A 209 -8.43 -1.02 -0.38
N ASP A 210 -8.43 -1.56 0.84
CA ASP A 210 -7.28 -1.47 1.76
C ASP A 210 -6.50 -2.78 1.85
N GLY A 211 -5.48 -2.89 1.00
CA GLY A 211 -4.54 -4.01 1.01
C GLY A 211 -3.69 -4.08 2.29
N GLU A 212 -3.40 -2.95 2.95
CA GLU A 212 -2.65 -2.97 4.21
C GLU A 212 -3.46 -3.65 5.31
N MET A 213 -4.78 -3.46 5.35
CA MET A 213 -5.66 -4.18 6.26
C MET A 213 -5.65 -5.68 5.96
N TRP A 214 -5.78 -6.10 4.70
CA TRP A 214 -5.69 -7.50 4.32
C TRP A 214 -4.33 -8.12 4.67
N ASN A 215 -3.24 -7.40 4.45
CA ASN A 215 -1.90 -7.82 4.85
C ASN A 215 -1.81 -8.03 6.38
N SER A 216 -2.34 -7.10 7.16
CA SER A 216 -2.36 -7.18 8.62
C SER A 216 -3.19 -8.35 9.15
N LEU A 217 -4.21 -8.80 8.40
CA LEU A 217 -4.99 -10.01 8.68
C LEU A 217 -4.28 -11.31 8.32
N GLY A 218 -3.17 -11.24 7.59
CA GLY A 218 -2.35 -12.40 7.21
C GLY A 218 -2.46 -12.81 5.74
N ALA A 219 -3.07 -11.99 4.90
CA ALA A 219 -3.06 -12.23 3.46
C ALA A 219 -1.63 -12.22 2.91
N SER A 220 -1.33 -13.15 2.03
CA SER A 220 -0.10 -13.12 1.26
C SER A 220 -0.16 -12.03 0.19
N LEU A 221 0.99 -11.70 -0.40
CA LEU A 221 1.12 -10.61 -1.38
C LEU A 221 0.10 -10.70 -2.54
N ASN A 222 -0.09 -11.89 -3.11
CA ASN A 222 -1.06 -12.08 -4.19
C ASN A 222 -2.51 -12.14 -3.70
N GLU A 223 -2.75 -12.64 -2.48
CA GLU A 223 -4.08 -12.61 -1.86
C GLU A 223 -4.49 -11.18 -1.51
N GLU A 224 -3.58 -10.32 -1.05
CA GLU A 224 -3.85 -8.90 -0.79
C GLU A 224 -4.40 -8.21 -2.04
N ILE A 225 -3.73 -8.34 -3.18
CA ILE A 225 -4.19 -7.78 -4.46
C ILE A 225 -5.54 -8.37 -4.85
N ALA A 226 -5.68 -9.69 -4.76
CA ALA A 226 -6.89 -10.38 -5.16
C ALA A 226 -8.10 -9.98 -4.30
N LEU A 227 -7.94 -9.84 -2.98
CA LEU A 227 -8.99 -9.46 -2.06
C LEU A 227 -9.46 -8.01 -2.29
N MET A 228 -8.53 -7.08 -2.56
CA MET A 228 -8.90 -5.73 -2.99
C MET A 228 -9.73 -5.75 -4.28
N CYS A 229 -9.31 -6.53 -5.27
CA CYS A 229 -10.02 -6.65 -6.54
C CYS A 229 -11.38 -7.35 -6.40
N LEU A 230 -11.50 -8.35 -5.53
CA LEU A 230 -12.77 -9.00 -5.20
C LEU A 230 -13.73 -8.03 -4.49
N SER A 231 -13.23 -7.19 -3.59
CA SER A 231 -14.01 -6.12 -2.97
C SER A 231 -14.52 -5.12 -4.02
N PHE A 232 -13.67 -4.74 -4.98
CA PHE A 232 -14.04 -3.90 -6.11
C PHE A 232 -15.15 -4.54 -6.97
N ILE A 233 -15.01 -5.81 -7.34
CA ILE A 233 -16.02 -6.57 -8.12
C ILE A 233 -17.36 -6.59 -7.39
N GLU A 234 -17.35 -6.83 -6.07
CA GLU A 234 -18.56 -6.86 -5.27
C GLU A 234 -19.26 -5.50 -5.19
N MET A 235 -18.49 -4.42 -5.04
CA MET A 235 -19.04 -3.05 -5.04
C MET A 235 -19.65 -2.67 -6.38
N LEU A 236 -19.07 -3.11 -7.50
CA LEU A 236 -19.66 -2.99 -8.84
C LEU A 236 -20.98 -3.77 -8.95
N ARG A 237 -20.95 -5.04 -8.57
CA ARG A 237 -22.13 -5.92 -8.61
C ARG A 237 -23.29 -5.39 -7.78
N SER A 238 -22.99 -4.75 -6.66
CA SER A 238 -23.97 -4.14 -5.75
C SER A 238 -24.44 -2.73 -6.20
N ASN A 239 -24.01 -2.25 -7.37
CA ASN A 239 -24.30 -0.90 -7.87
C ASN A 239 -23.94 0.22 -6.87
N ILE A 240 -22.84 0.06 -6.15
CA ILE A 240 -22.28 1.08 -5.25
C ILE A 240 -21.30 1.96 -6.01
N ILE A 241 -20.56 1.36 -6.93
CA ILE A 241 -19.60 2.00 -7.84
C ILE A 241 -20.25 2.14 -9.22
N ASP A 242 -19.99 3.26 -9.87
CA ASP A 242 -20.33 3.55 -11.27
C ASP A 242 -19.11 4.11 -12.03
N ASP A 243 -19.29 4.43 -13.31
CA ASP A 243 -18.21 4.90 -14.21
C ASP A 243 -17.56 6.21 -13.76
N GLU A 244 -18.22 7.00 -12.93
CA GLU A 244 -17.76 8.31 -12.46
C GLU A 244 -17.17 8.25 -11.05
N SER A 245 -17.31 7.12 -10.35
CA SER A 245 -16.87 6.98 -8.96
C SER A 245 -15.34 7.02 -8.86
N PRO A 246 -14.74 8.00 -8.17
CA PRO A 246 -13.30 7.98 -7.89
C PRO A 246 -12.98 6.90 -6.87
N ILE A 247 -11.98 6.07 -7.17
CA ILE A 247 -11.63 4.89 -6.38
C ILE A 247 -10.18 4.98 -5.94
N ASN A 248 -9.91 4.63 -4.68
CA ASN A 248 -8.57 4.43 -4.15
C ASN A 248 -8.28 2.94 -3.92
N PHE A 249 -7.05 2.56 -4.19
CA PHE A 249 -6.45 1.31 -3.75
C PHE A 249 -5.26 1.62 -2.84
N THR A 250 -5.34 1.23 -1.59
CA THR A 250 -4.23 1.37 -0.65
C THR A 250 -3.46 0.06 -0.60
N ILE A 251 -2.21 0.05 -1.07
CA ILE A 251 -1.38 -1.14 -1.16
C ILE A 251 -0.31 -1.14 -0.07
N SER A 252 -0.11 -2.27 0.61
CA SER A 252 0.91 -2.39 1.65
C SER A 252 2.33 -2.44 1.08
N LEU A 253 3.26 -1.75 1.73
CA LEU A 253 4.67 -1.70 1.37
C LEU A 253 5.52 -2.42 2.43
N GLY A 254 6.05 -3.56 2.03
CA GLY A 254 6.96 -4.37 2.87
C GLY A 254 8.43 -3.95 2.73
N THR A 255 9.33 -4.79 3.23
CA THR A 255 10.78 -4.52 3.18
C THR A 255 11.45 -4.96 1.87
N ASP A 256 10.82 -5.79 1.04
CA ASP A 256 11.40 -6.20 -0.24
C ASP A 256 11.13 -5.15 -1.31
N PHE A 257 12.19 -4.45 -1.69
CA PHE A 257 12.15 -3.33 -2.62
C PHE A 257 11.54 -3.67 -3.97
N PHE A 258 12.01 -4.74 -4.58
CA PHE A 258 11.57 -5.14 -5.92
C PHE A 258 10.17 -5.74 -5.92
N LEU A 259 9.80 -6.44 -4.83
CA LEU A 259 8.45 -6.97 -4.69
C LEU A 259 7.41 -5.88 -4.55
N ASN A 260 7.71 -4.79 -3.84
CA ASN A 260 6.80 -3.65 -3.76
C ASN A 260 6.53 -3.06 -5.15
N ILE A 261 7.60 -2.87 -5.96
CA ILE A 261 7.47 -2.36 -7.33
C ILE A 261 6.59 -3.30 -8.17
N ALA A 262 6.92 -4.59 -8.18
CA ALA A 262 6.19 -5.58 -8.96
C ALA A 262 4.73 -5.71 -8.51
N LYS A 263 4.47 -5.63 -7.21
CA LYS A 263 3.14 -5.69 -6.60
C LYS A 263 2.24 -4.55 -7.08
N ILE A 264 2.75 -3.31 -7.06
CA ILE A 264 2.03 -2.13 -7.53
C ILE A 264 1.74 -2.23 -9.04
N ARG A 265 2.71 -2.69 -9.82
CA ARG A 265 2.56 -2.90 -11.27
C ARG A 265 1.52 -3.99 -11.56
N SER A 266 1.52 -5.08 -10.78
CA SER A 266 0.55 -6.18 -10.90
C SER A 266 -0.88 -5.73 -10.58
N LEU A 267 -1.04 -4.92 -9.55
CA LEU A 267 -2.34 -4.34 -9.19
C LEU A 267 -2.92 -3.54 -10.36
N ARG A 268 -2.12 -2.68 -11.00
CA ARG A 268 -2.56 -1.91 -12.18
C ARG A 268 -3.01 -2.80 -13.32
N ILE A 269 -2.26 -3.86 -13.63
CA ILE A 269 -2.63 -4.81 -14.69
C ILE A 269 -4.01 -5.41 -14.42
N ILE A 270 -4.24 -5.89 -13.20
CA ILE A 270 -5.49 -6.58 -12.85
C ILE A 270 -6.65 -5.59 -12.86
N ILE A 271 -6.48 -4.41 -12.24
CA ILE A 271 -7.54 -3.40 -12.19
C ILE A 271 -7.93 -2.96 -13.60
N ASN A 272 -6.98 -2.62 -14.47
CA ASN A 272 -7.29 -2.19 -15.83
C ASN A 272 -7.99 -3.31 -16.63
N ASN A 273 -7.61 -4.57 -16.42
CA ASN A 273 -8.31 -5.70 -17.04
C ASN A 273 -9.75 -5.84 -16.52
N LEU A 274 -9.97 -5.60 -15.23
CA LEU A 274 -11.33 -5.60 -14.65
C LEU A 274 -12.18 -4.46 -15.20
N TYR A 275 -11.65 -3.23 -15.26
CA TYR A 275 -12.35 -2.11 -15.87
C TYR A 275 -12.73 -2.42 -17.32
N GLY A 276 -11.79 -2.96 -18.12
CA GLY A 276 -12.08 -3.38 -19.49
C GLY A 276 -13.11 -4.50 -19.58
N HIS A 277 -13.10 -5.46 -18.64
CA HIS A 277 -14.10 -6.53 -18.60
C HIS A 277 -15.51 -6.02 -18.30
N PHE A 278 -15.64 -5.06 -17.38
CA PHE A 278 -16.93 -4.46 -17.02
C PHE A 278 -17.36 -3.32 -17.95
N GLY A 279 -16.52 -2.93 -18.90
CA GLY A 279 -16.81 -1.87 -19.87
C GLY A 279 -16.87 -0.47 -19.26
N ILE A 280 -16.16 -0.24 -18.16
CA ILE A 280 -16.06 1.05 -17.45
C ILE A 280 -14.71 1.72 -17.71
N ASN A 281 -14.69 3.06 -17.68
CA ASN A 281 -13.45 3.81 -17.83
C ASN A 281 -12.64 3.79 -16.52
N PRO A 282 -11.32 3.53 -16.59
CA PRO A 282 -10.46 3.54 -15.40
C PRO A 282 -10.43 4.91 -14.72
N ASN A 283 -10.90 4.98 -13.49
CA ASN A 283 -10.80 6.15 -12.63
C ASN A 283 -10.37 5.72 -11.23
N PHE A 284 -9.07 5.40 -11.07
CA PHE A 284 -8.54 4.96 -9.81
C PHE A 284 -7.19 5.60 -9.49
N LYS A 285 -6.88 5.67 -8.20
CA LYS A 285 -5.60 6.09 -7.67
C LYS A 285 -5.02 5.01 -6.76
N ILE A 286 -3.69 4.92 -6.72
CA ILE A 286 -2.97 4.00 -5.84
C ILE A 286 -2.27 4.79 -4.75
N ASN A 287 -2.60 4.48 -3.50
CA ASN A 287 -1.88 4.92 -2.32
C ASN A 287 -0.91 3.83 -1.87
N GLY A 288 0.38 4.10 -1.87
CA GLY A 288 1.37 3.24 -1.24
C GLY A 288 1.40 3.52 0.27
N ARG A 289 1.19 2.50 1.11
CA ARG A 289 1.23 2.64 2.57
C ARG A 289 2.26 1.72 3.17
N THR A 290 3.17 2.24 3.98
CA THR A 290 4.13 1.38 4.69
C THR A 290 3.38 0.44 5.63
N ALA A 291 3.66 -0.87 5.52
CA ALA A 291 3.01 -1.89 6.33
C ALA A 291 3.40 -1.77 7.81
N ASN A 292 2.46 -2.04 8.70
CA ASN A 292 2.73 -2.05 10.15
C ASN A 292 3.77 -3.13 10.53
N GLU A 293 3.80 -4.24 9.80
CA GLU A 293 4.72 -5.37 10.05
C GLU A 293 6.21 -5.07 9.86
N ILE A 294 6.55 -3.91 9.26
CA ILE A 294 7.96 -3.51 9.08
C ILE A 294 8.47 -2.59 10.18
N ILE A 295 7.62 -2.22 11.14
CA ILE A 295 7.92 -1.25 12.19
C ILE A 295 7.97 -1.94 13.53
N PHE A 296 9.14 -1.90 14.17
CA PHE A 296 9.44 -2.64 15.39
C PHE A 296 9.76 -1.70 16.55
N LYS A 297 9.20 -2.00 17.72
CA LYS A 297 9.44 -1.24 18.95
C LYS A 297 10.87 -1.38 19.49
N GLU A 298 11.51 -2.51 19.18
CA GLU A 298 12.85 -2.86 19.65
C GLU A 298 13.95 -2.01 19.00
N SER A 299 13.67 -1.44 17.82
CA SER A 299 14.67 -0.67 17.08
C SER A 299 14.02 0.47 16.27
N PRO A 300 13.46 1.48 16.96
CA PRO A 300 12.67 2.53 16.30
C PRO A 300 13.49 3.34 15.29
N TRP A 301 14.76 3.60 15.55
CA TRP A 301 15.61 4.34 14.61
C TRP A 301 15.89 3.59 13.32
N VAL A 302 16.01 2.26 13.37
CA VAL A 302 16.20 1.42 12.17
C VAL A 302 14.92 1.34 11.34
N ASN A 303 13.74 1.57 11.94
CA ASN A 303 12.49 1.67 11.21
C ASN A 303 12.56 2.75 10.12
N GLN A 304 13.27 3.86 10.36
CA GLN A 304 13.42 4.91 9.35
C GLN A 304 14.05 4.39 8.05
N LEU A 305 15.05 3.53 8.15
CA LEU A 305 15.70 2.95 6.97
C LEU A 305 14.73 2.04 6.21
N ARG A 306 13.89 1.27 6.93
CA ARG A 306 12.87 0.41 6.31
C ARG A 306 11.79 1.23 5.62
N ILE A 307 11.31 2.28 6.29
CA ILE A 307 10.32 3.22 5.75
C ILE A 307 10.86 3.90 4.49
N THR A 308 12.11 4.38 4.53
CA THR A 308 12.76 5.00 3.36
C THR A 308 12.84 4.05 2.18
N ASN A 309 13.26 2.79 2.42
CA ASN A 309 13.33 1.77 1.36
C ASN A 309 11.95 1.46 0.76
N ALA A 310 10.93 1.32 1.60
CA ALA A 310 9.56 1.09 1.17
C ALA A 310 9.00 2.29 0.39
N ALA A 311 9.22 3.51 0.88
CA ALA A 311 8.82 4.75 0.21
C ALA A 311 9.47 4.90 -1.17
N LEU A 312 10.79 4.66 -1.27
CA LEU A 312 11.52 4.71 -2.55
C LEU A 312 10.95 3.71 -3.56
N SER A 313 10.63 2.48 -3.13
CA SER A 313 10.07 1.46 -4.03
C SER A 313 8.70 1.87 -4.59
N ALA A 314 7.84 2.47 -3.77
CA ALA A 314 6.54 2.95 -4.19
C ALA A 314 6.64 4.18 -5.11
N ALA A 315 7.58 5.10 -4.83
CA ALA A 315 7.84 6.25 -5.67
C ALA A 315 8.31 5.84 -7.07
N ILE A 316 9.23 4.88 -7.18
CA ILE A 316 9.68 4.30 -8.46
C ILE A 316 8.54 3.60 -9.21
N ALA A 317 7.60 2.99 -8.48
CA ALA A 317 6.43 2.37 -9.07
C ALA A 317 5.29 3.35 -9.39
N ASN A 318 5.52 4.67 -9.30
CA ASN A 318 4.60 5.74 -9.69
C ASN A 318 3.25 5.72 -8.95
N VAL A 319 3.23 5.53 -7.64
CA VAL A 319 2.01 5.69 -6.84
C VAL A 319 1.50 7.14 -6.92
N ASP A 320 0.19 7.33 -6.73
CA ASP A 320 -0.42 8.67 -6.76
C ASP A 320 -0.30 9.38 -5.43
N ARG A 321 -0.27 8.60 -4.35
CA ARG A 321 -0.10 9.07 -2.97
C ARG A 321 0.78 8.10 -2.21
N LEU A 322 1.55 8.60 -1.27
CA LEU A 322 2.41 7.81 -0.41
C LEU A 322 2.19 8.21 1.04
N THR A 323 1.81 7.24 1.85
CA THR A 323 1.57 7.38 3.29
C THR A 323 2.57 6.53 4.05
N CYS A 324 3.45 7.16 4.82
CA CYS A 324 4.43 6.47 5.64
C CYS A 324 4.05 6.49 7.11
N ASN A 325 4.04 5.32 7.74
CA ASN A 325 3.91 5.21 9.18
C ASN A 325 5.11 5.86 9.88
N HIS A 326 4.90 6.37 11.08
CA HIS A 326 5.99 6.92 11.89
C HIS A 326 6.84 5.81 12.53
N ILE A 327 8.12 6.08 12.74
CA ILE A 327 9.05 5.12 13.38
C ILE A 327 8.61 4.72 14.79
N THR A 328 7.78 5.54 15.43
CA THR A 328 7.24 5.35 16.78
C THR A 328 5.87 4.71 16.82
N ASN A 329 5.32 4.29 15.67
CA ASN A 329 3.96 3.75 15.57
C ASN A 329 3.63 2.68 16.65
N PRO A 330 4.51 1.72 16.97
CA PRO A 330 4.25 0.74 18.02
C PRO A 330 4.51 1.26 19.46
N LEU A 331 4.98 2.49 19.62
CA LEU A 331 5.35 3.08 20.91
C LEU A 331 4.32 4.12 21.40
N GLY A 332 3.71 4.88 20.47
CA GLY A 332 2.77 5.95 20.77
C GLY A 332 2.83 7.09 19.75
N GLN A 333 2.20 8.22 20.11
CA GLN A 333 2.08 9.40 19.25
C GLN A 333 3.45 9.89 18.77
N ALA A 334 3.54 10.23 17.49
CA ALA A 334 4.76 10.73 16.90
C ALA A 334 5.09 12.15 17.39
N PRO A 335 6.23 12.36 18.08
CA PRO A 335 6.69 13.71 18.40
C PRO A 335 7.06 14.47 17.12
N GLU A 336 7.12 15.80 17.19
CA GLU A 336 7.31 16.67 16.02
C GLU A 336 8.54 16.29 15.18
N PHE A 337 9.65 15.95 15.81
CA PHE A 337 10.85 15.56 15.08
C PHE A 337 10.67 14.26 14.28
N VAL A 338 9.86 13.30 14.78
CA VAL A 338 9.54 12.05 14.07
C VAL A 338 8.65 12.35 12.88
N ARG A 339 7.60 13.17 13.04
CA ARG A 339 6.76 13.60 11.91
C ARG A 339 7.59 14.31 10.84
N ARG A 340 8.46 15.23 11.25
CA ARG A 340 9.41 15.89 10.35
C ARG A 340 10.32 14.89 9.63
N LEU A 341 10.84 13.88 10.33
CA LEU A 341 11.71 12.87 9.75
C LEU A 341 10.97 12.06 8.66
N THR A 342 9.75 11.63 8.95
CA THR A 342 8.91 10.89 8.00
C THR A 342 8.60 11.75 6.77
N ARG A 343 8.14 12.99 6.96
CA ARG A 343 7.83 13.93 5.87
C ARG A 343 9.06 14.26 5.02
N ASN A 344 10.21 14.52 5.64
CA ASN A 344 11.44 14.82 4.92
C ASN A 344 11.91 13.66 4.06
N THR A 345 11.59 12.41 4.41
CA THR A 345 11.87 11.25 3.55
C THR A 345 11.24 11.41 2.17
N HIS A 346 9.99 11.84 2.11
CA HIS A 346 9.31 12.07 0.83
C HIS A 346 9.92 13.27 0.08
N ILE A 347 10.17 14.37 0.78
CA ILE A 347 10.71 15.59 0.18
C ILE A 347 12.10 15.33 -0.42
N ILE A 348 12.97 14.60 0.28
CA ILE A 348 14.28 14.21 -0.25
C ILE A 348 14.15 13.36 -1.52
N LEU A 349 13.20 12.42 -1.54
CA LEU A 349 12.96 11.58 -2.72
C LEU A 349 12.45 12.40 -3.91
N GLN A 350 11.63 13.44 -3.67
CA GLN A 350 11.12 14.32 -4.72
C GLN A 350 12.18 15.34 -5.19
N GLU A 351 12.74 16.09 -4.27
CA GLU A 351 13.51 17.29 -4.56
C GLU A 351 15.01 17.03 -4.77
N GLU A 352 15.60 16.14 -3.96
CA GLU A 352 17.04 15.86 -4.04
C GLU A 352 17.33 14.65 -4.92
N SER A 353 16.55 13.57 -4.78
CA SER A 353 16.75 12.32 -5.53
C SER A 353 16.09 12.35 -6.91
N ASN A 354 15.20 13.30 -7.18
CA ASN A 354 14.50 13.49 -8.45
C ASN A 354 13.75 12.25 -8.95
N ILE A 355 13.29 11.40 -8.05
CA ILE A 355 12.65 10.12 -8.39
C ILE A 355 11.38 10.34 -9.22
N GLY A 356 10.62 11.39 -8.92
CA GLY A 356 9.36 11.68 -9.61
C GLY A 356 9.51 12.19 -11.05
N LYS A 357 10.73 12.49 -11.51
CA LYS A 357 10.98 12.99 -12.88
C LYS A 357 11.05 11.87 -13.93
N ILE A 358 11.11 10.62 -13.49
CA ILE A 358 11.19 9.45 -14.39
C ILE A 358 10.03 8.53 -14.06
N GLN A 359 9.20 8.23 -15.07
CA GLN A 359 8.12 7.28 -14.93
C GLN A 359 8.60 5.86 -15.18
N ASP A 360 8.16 4.92 -14.31
CA ASP A 360 8.46 3.49 -14.42
C ASP A 360 9.95 3.18 -14.63
N ALA A 361 10.80 3.76 -13.77
CA ALA A 361 12.26 3.59 -13.87
C ALA A 361 12.72 2.13 -13.76
N ALA A 362 11.89 1.23 -13.22
CA ALA A 362 12.15 -0.21 -13.14
C ALA A 362 11.62 -1.01 -14.35
N GLY A 363 10.88 -0.36 -15.25
CA GLY A 363 10.31 -0.99 -16.43
C GLY A 363 11.37 -1.51 -17.40
N GLY A 364 11.13 -2.70 -17.99
CA GLY A 364 12.04 -3.39 -18.87
C GLY A 364 13.10 -4.25 -18.16
N SER A 365 13.19 -4.22 -16.85
CA SER A 365 13.99 -5.20 -16.10
C SER A 365 13.35 -6.59 -16.19
N TYR A 366 14.07 -7.57 -16.73
CA TYR A 366 13.58 -8.94 -16.88
C TYR A 366 13.03 -9.52 -15.58
N TYR A 367 13.71 -9.23 -14.46
CA TYR A 367 13.26 -9.64 -13.14
C TYR A 367 11.93 -8.98 -12.75
N ILE A 368 11.82 -7.66 -12.89
CA ILE A 368 10.62 -6.92 -12.50
C ILE A 368 9.43 -7.33 -13.38
N GLU A 369 9.61 -7.43 -14.69
CA GLU A 369 8.54 -7.82 -15.61
C GLU A 369 8.06 -9.26 -15.33
N SER A 370 8.97 -10.20 -15.12
CA SER A 370 8.64 -11.58 -14.84
C SER A 370 7.90 -11.76 -13.51
N ILE A 371 8.36 -11.09 -12.45
CA ILE A 371 7.70 -11.13 -11.13
C ILE A 371 6.36 -10.41 -11.16
N THR A 372 6.26 -9.28 -11.84
CA THR A 372 4.99 -8.56 -12.05
C THR A 372 3.95 -9.48 -12.66
N LYS A 373 4.31 -10.18 -13.74
CA LYS A 373 3.43 -11.14 -14.39
C LYS A 373 3.05 -12.30 -13.45
N SER A 374 4.01 -12.87 -12.75
CA SER A 374 3.77 -14.00 -11.84
C SER A 374 2.82 -13.62 -10.69
N ILE A 375 2.94 -12.41 -10.16
CA ILE A 375 2.04 -11.88 -9.13
C ILE A 375 0.64 -11.69 -9.72
N ALA A 376 0.54 -11.06 -10.89
CA ALA A 376 -0.74 -10.79 -11.53
C ALA A 376 -1.48 -12.11 -11.86
N ASP A 377 -0.80 -13.08 -12.45
CA ASP A 377 -1.38 -14.38 -12.80
C ASP A 377 -1.93 -15.10 -11.56
N LYS A 378 -1.15 -15.18 -10.48
CA LYS A 378 -1.58 -15.84 -9.22
C LYS A 378 -2.72 -15.11 -8.53
N SER A 379 -2.68 -13.79 -8.52
CA SER A 379 -3.78 -12.99 -7.95
C SER A 379 -5.06 -13.20 -8.76
N PHE A 380 -4.95 -13.23 -10.08
CA PHE A 380 -6.10 -13.46 -10.97
C PHE A 380 -6.66 -14.88 -10.82
N ASP A 381 -5.80 -15.90 -10.67
CA ASP A 381 -6.26 -17.27 -10.41
C ASP A 381 -6.99 -17.36 -9.06
N PHE A 382 -6.52 -16.65 -8.04
CA PHE A 382 -7.21 -16.58 -6.76
C PHE A 382 -8.57 -15.88 -6.91
N ILE A 383 -8.65 -14.75 -7.61
CA ILE A 383 -9.92 -14.06 -7.91
C ILE A 383 -10.91 -15.04 -8.56
N LYS A 384 -10.49 -15.73 -9.63
CA LYS A 384 -11.35 -16.72 -10.32
C LYS A 384 -11.82 -17.84 -9.39
N SER A 385 -10.97 -18.28 -8.48
CA SER A 385 -11.32 -19.36 -7.55
C SER A 385 -12.40 -18.94 -6.56
N ILE A 386 -12.33 -17.71 -6.06
CA ILE A 386 -13.30 -17.14 -5.11
C ILE A 386 -14.61 -16.76 -5.80
N GLU A 387 -14.54 -16.19 -7.00
CA GLU A 387 -15.74 -15.89 -7.78
C GLU A 387 -16.57 -17.15 -8.09
N LYS A 388 -15.94 -18.30 -8.37
CA LYS A 388 -16.62 -19.58 -8.54
C LYS A 388 -17.33 -20.06 -7.26
N GLN A 389 -16.92 -19.60 -6.10
CA GLN A 389 -17.50 -19.96 -4.80
C GLN A 389 -18.57 -18.96 -4.31
N GLY A 390 -18.89 -17.94 -5.11
CA GLY A 390 -19.90 -16.93 -4.76
C GLY A 390 -19.35 -15.56 -4.43
N GLY A 391 -18.07 -15.29 -4.73
CA GLY A 391 -17.42 -14.00 -4.53
C GLY A 391 -16.97 -13.74 -3.10
N ILE A 392 -16.52 -12.50 -2.83
CA ILE A 392 -15.89 -12.17 -1.56
C ILE A 392 -16.82 -12.27 -0.36
N LEU A 393 -18.12 -12.02 -0.53
CA LEU A 393 -19.07 -12.12 0.57
C LEU A 393 -19.23 -13.56 1.10
N SER A 394 -19.01 -14.57 0.24
CA SER A 394 -19.00 -15.97 0.69
C SER A 394 -17.85 -16.29 1.64
N LEU A 395 -16.77 -15.49 1.62
CA LEU A 395 -15.63 -15.64 2.50
C LEU A 395 -15.88 -15.06 3.89
N LEU A 396 -16.79 -14.08 4.05
CA LEU A 396 -17.10 -13.46 5.35
C LEU A 396 -17.59 -14.47 6.37
N GLU A 397 -18.35 -15.48 5.93
CA GLU A 397 -18.86 -16.55 6.78
C GLU A 397 -17.98 -17.81 6.77
N ASN A 398 -16.93 -17.81 5.94
CA ASN A 398 -16.06 -18.95 5.77
C ASN A 398 -14.95 -18.99 6.83
N ARG A 399 -15.18 -19.75 7.90
CA ARG A 399 -14.24 -19.97 9.00
C ARG A 399 -12.90 -20.55 8.54
N GLU A 400 -12.90 -21.41 7.54
CA GLU A 400 -11.68 -22.01 7.02
C GLU A 400 -10.77 -20.95 6.40
N PHE A 401 -11.34 -19.98 5.66
CA PHE A 401 -10.58 -18.88 5.10
C PHE A 401 -10.01 -17.97 6.19
N ILE A 402 -10.80 -17.62 7.22
CA ILE A 402 -10.35 -16.79 8.33
C ILE A 402 -9.21 -17.48 9.09
N ASN A 403 -9.39 -18.77 9.38
CA ASN A 403 -8.34 -19.56 10.04
C ASN A 403 -7.06 -19.62 9.20
N LYS A 404 -7.18 -19.76 7.87
CA LYS A 404 -6.05 -19.73 6.95
C LYS A 404 -5.27 -18.41 7.04
N LEU A 405 -5.95 -17.26 7.09
CA LEU A 405 -5.28 -15.97 7.25
C LEU A 405 -4.52 -15.91 8.59
N SER A 406 -5.17 -16.30 9.67
CA SER A 406 -4.55 -16.36 11.01
C SER A 406 -3.35 -17.32 11.05
N GLU A 407 -3.46 -18.49 10.40
CA GLU A 407 -2.33 -19.44 10.27
C GLU A 407 -1.17 -18.87 9.46
N ASN A 408 -1.45 -18.13 8.37
CA ASN A 408 -0.41 -17.48 7.57
C ASN A 408 0.36 -16.46 8.40
N LYS A 409 -0.37 -15.66 9.21
CA LYS A 409 0.23 -14.72 10.15
C LYS A 409 1.12 -15.44 11.17
N ALA A 410 0.59 -16.47 11.83
CA ALA A 410 1.35 -17.27 12.78
C ALA A 410 2.60 -17.94 12.14
N LYS A 411 2.51 -18.38 10.88
CA LYS A 411 3.67 -18.91 10.14
C LYS A 411 4.73 -17.83 9.90
N LYS A 412 4.32 -16.59 9.53
CA LYS A 412 5.24 -15.46 9.36
C LYS A 412 5.94 -15.13 10.70
N ASP A 413 5.19 -15.07 11.79
CA ASP A 413 5.71 -14.81 13.13
C ASP A 413 6.73 -15.88 13.54
N LYS A 414 6.40 -17.16 13.32
CA LYS A 414 7.33 -18.26 13.58
C LYS A 414 8.60 -18.18 12.72
N MET A 415 8.47 -17.86 11.43
CA MET A 415 9.64 -17.66 10.57
C MET A 415 10.52 -16.51 11.04
N PHE A 416 9.93 -15.51 11.67
CA PHE A 416 10.64 -14.40 12.29
C PHE A 416 11.35 -14.84 13.57
N GLU A 417 10.70 -15.59 14.46
CA GLU A 417 11.29 -16.16 15.67
C GLU A 417 12.45 -17.11 15.34
N ASP A 418 12.27 -17.98 14.36
CA ASP A 418 13.29 -18.94 13.87
C ASP A 418 14.41 -18.25 13.08
N LYS A 419 14.41 -16.92 12.96
CA LYS A 419 15.37 -16.11 12.19
C LYS A 419 15.47 -16.45 10.70
N ASN A 420 14.45 -17.12 10.14
CA ASN A 420 14.33 -17.34 8.71
C ASN A 420 13.99 -15.99 8.00
N ILE A 421 13.20 -15.14 8.66
CA ILE A 421 13.01 -13.74 8.30
C ILE A 421 13.95 -12.89 9.18
N LYS A 422 14.91 -12.22 8.54
CA LYS A 422 15.91 -11.40 9.22
C LYS A 422 15.45 -9.95 9.31
N ARG A 423 15.56 -9.38 10.53
CA ARG A 423 15.26 -7.95 10.79
C ARG A 423 16.41 -7.36 11.60
N ILE A 424 17.16 -6.46 10.97
CA ILE A 424 18.30 -5.78 11.60
C ILE A 424 17.82 -4.96 12.80
N GLY A 425 18.57 -5.02 13.89
CA GLY A 425 18.22 -4.33 15.12
C GLY A 425 17.13 -5.03 15.96
N VAL A 426 16.57 -6.16 15.47
CA VAL A 426 15.52 -6.92 16.16
C VAL A 426 16.00 -8.36 16.43
N ASN A 427 15.95 -9.25 15.43
CA ASN A 427 16.41 -10.63 15.57
C ASN A 427 17.80 -10.88 14.98
N LEU A 428 18.37 -9.88 14.28
CA LEU A 428 19.73 -9.88 13.76
C LEU A 428 20.40 -8.56 14.12
N TYR A 429 21.59 -8.63 14.76
CA TYR A 429 22.34 -7.48 15.27
C TYR A 429 21.48 -6.54 16.16
N PRO A 430 20.86 -7.06 17.24
CA PRO A 430 20.09 -6.21 18.14
C PRO A 430 20.99 -5.17 18.80
N ASP A 431 20.47 -3.95 18.96
CA ASP A 431 21.18 -2.91 19.70
C ASP A 431 21.30 -3.28 21.18
N LYS A 432 22.50 -3.15 21.75
CA LYS A 432 22.73 -3.36 23.19
C LYS A 432 22.19 -2.20 24.03
N GLU A 433 22.20 -0.99 23.47
CA GLU A 433 21.71 0.22 24.09
C GLU A 433 20.66 0.86 23.17
N ILE A 434 19.39 0.70 23.50
CA ILE A 434 18.29 1.29 22.75
C ILE A 434 18.24 2.79 23.08
N ARG A 435 18.41 3.64 22.08
CA ARG A 435 18.11 5.07 22.23
C ARG A 435 16.60 5.25 22.30
N GLU A 436 16.11 5.46 23.49
CA GLU A 436 14.68 5.69 23.73
C GLU A 436 14.20 6.94 23.01
N ILE A 437 13.00 6.85 22.45
CA ILE A 437 12.26 7.99 21.92
C ILE A 437 11.11 8.27 22.89
N ASN A 438 11.12 9.47 23.45
CA ASN A 438 10.07 9.90 24.38
C ASN A 438 8.79 10.15 23.59
N VAL A 439 7.78 9.32 23.78
CA VAL A 439 6.49 9.38 23.11
C VAL A 439 5.36 9.52 24.13
N LYS A 440 4.27 10.18 23.75
CA LYS A 440 3.03 10.15 24.51
C LYS A 440 2.22 8.91 24.05
N PRO A 441 1.51 8.25 24.97
CA PRO A 441 0.55 7.21 24.56
C PRO A 441 -0.48 7.78 23.59
N TYR A 442 -1.07 6.92 22.77
CA TYR A 442 -2.22 7.32 21.97
C TYR A 442 -3.37 7.72 22.90
N GLU A 443 -4.03 8.82 22.58
CA GLU A 443 -5.20 9.25 23.32
C GLU A 443 -6.34 8.24 23.11
N LYS A 444 -6.99 7.83 24.17
CA LYS A 444 -8.19 6.98 24.06
C LYS A 444 -9.35 7.84 23.59
N ILE A 445 -10.13 7.30 22.69
CA ILE A 445 -11.42 7.86 22.28
C ILE A 445 -12.39 7.50 23.40
N GLU A 446 -12.92 8.49 24.11
CA GLU A 446 -14.00 8.34 25.09
C GLU A 446 -15.36 8.37 24.43
#